data_279edc8c83bc1f31e982a11771dea19c
#
_entry.id   279edc8c83bc1f31e982a11771dea19c
#
_cell.length_a   1.000
_cell.length_b   1.000
_cell.length_c   1.000
_cell.angle_alpha   90.00
_cell.angle_beta   90.00
_cell.angle_gamma   90.00
#
_symmetry.space_group_name_H-M   'P 1'
#
loop_
_entity.id
_entity.type
_entity.pdbx_description
1 polymer ?
#
loop_
_entity_poly.entity_id
_entity_poly.type
_entity_poly.pdbx_seq_one_letter_code
_entity_poly.pdbx_strand_id
1 'polypeptide(L)'
;MKELCPAEALHEECGVVGIYDSTGKTNMVSAVYSALYALQHRGQESCGIALNVDGVLTGYRDLGLVSEVFTPRVLADLPQNAKMATGHVRYASSG
;
A
#
# COMPACT_ATOMS: atom_id res chain seq x y z
N MET A 1 9.39 -19.93 4.43
CA MET A 1 9.56 -19.60 3.92
C MET A 1 10.28 -18.71 3.80
N LYS A 2 10.82 -18.52 4.02
CA LYS A 2 11.50 -17.61 3.91
C LYS A 2 11.83 -17.52 2.68
N GLU A 3 11.60 -18.02 2.03
CA GLU A 3 11.89 -17.94 0.91
C GLU A 3 11.17 -17.26 0.13
N LEU A 4 10.30 -16.85 0.35
CA LEU A 4 9.57 -16.17 -0.38
C LEU A 4 10.17 -15.07 -0.77
N CYS A 5 10.45 -14.29 -0.15
CA CYS A 5 11.11 -13.24 -0.53
C CYS A 5 12.32 -13.72 -0.64
N PRO A 6 12.63 -13.79 -1.65
CA PRO A 6 13.75 -14.28 -1.85
C PRO A 6 14.55 -13.74 -0.94
N ALA A 7 15.02 -13.94 -0.42
CA ALA A 7 15.86 -13.39 0.28
C ALA A 7 15.29 -12.71 1.39
N GLU A 8 15.74 -12.98 2.50
CA GLU A 8 15.40 -12.28 3.62
C GLU A 8 15.69 -10.88 3.44
N ALA A 9 16.69 -10.55 2.72
CA ALA A 9 17.06 -9.19 2.50
C ALA A 9 15.97 -8.42 1.84
N LEU A 10 15.23 -9.08 0.97
CA LEU A 10 14.19 -8.40 0.33
C LEU A 10 13.08 -8.03 1.23
N HIS A 11 12.74 -8.87 2.13
CA HIS A 11 11.61 -8.51 2.91
C HIS A 11 11.96 -7.46 3.93
N GLU A 12 13.21 -7.16 4.10
CA GLU A 12 13.58 -6.05 4.93
C GLU A 12 13.44 -4.75 4.16
N GLU A 13 13.33 -4.82 2.85
CA GLU A 13 13.30 -3.65 2.02
C GLU A 13 11.94 -3.34 1.44
N CYS A 14 10.96 -4.11 1.75
CA CYS A 14 9.63 -3.82 1.25
C CYS A 14 8.57 -4.44 2.13
N GLY A 15 7.39 -3.87 2.08
CA GLY A 15 6.25 -4.40 2.77
C GLY A 15 5.06 -4.36 1.84
N VAL A 16 4.20 -5.36 1.96
CA VAL A 16 3.03 -5.47 1.10
C VAL A 16 1.83 -5.80 1.97
N VAL A 17 0.68 -5.25 1.63
CA VAL A 17 -0.54 -5.55 2.35
C VAL A 17 -1.66 -5.75 1.33
N GLY A 18 -2.55 -6.68 1.62
CA GLY A 18 -3.72 -6.91 0.80
C GLY A 18 -4.94 -6.98 1.68
N ILE A 19 -6.05 -6.39 1.26
CA ILE A 19 -7.27 -6.36 2.04
C ILE A 19 -8.44 -6.65 1.11
N TYR A 20 -9.36 -7.47 1.58
CA TYR A 20 -10.54 -7.81 0.80
C TYR A 20 -11.75 -7.82 1.73
N ASP A 21 -12.84 -7.17 1.30
CA ASP A 21 -14.09 -7.20 2.05
C ASP A 21 -15.22 -7.34 1.04
N SER A 22 -15.76 -8.55 0.94
CA SER A 22 -16.79 -8.84 -0.04
C SER A 22 -18.08 -8.07 0.23
N THR A 23 -18.28 -7.59 1.46
CA THR A 23 -19.50 -6.86 1.77
C THR A 23 -19.47 -5.43 1.26
N GLY A 24 -18.29 -4.92 0.98
CA GLY A 24 -18.14 -3.55 0.52
C GLY A 24 -18.36 -2.51 1.61
N LYS A 25 -18.41 -2.93 2.88
CA LYS A 25 -18.66 -2.00 3.95
C LYS A 25 -17.43 -1.32 4.48
N THR A 26 -16.26 -1.89 4.22
CA THR A 26 -15.01 -1.30 4.68
C THR A 26 -14.57 -0.23 3.71
N ASN A 27 -14.13 0.89 4.24
CA ASN A 27 -13.50 1.89 3.39
C ASN A 27 -12.08 1.40 3.13
N MET A 28 -11.87 0.87 1.94
CA MET A 28 -10.58 0.25 1.60
C MET A 28 -9.45 1.25 1.55
N VAL A 29 -9.72 2.48 1.15
CA VAL A 29 -8.67 3.49 1.09
C VAL A 29 -8.13 3.75 2.48
N SER A 30 -9.01 3.95 3.45
CA SER A 30 -8.60 4.18 4.82
C SER A 30 -7.89 2.97 5.40
N ALA A 31 -8.42 1.78 5.15
CA ALA A 31 -7.86 0.57 5.71
C ALA A 31 -6.46 0.30 5.18
N VAL A 32 -6.26 0.43 3.88
CA VAL A 32 -4.95 0.14 3.31
C VAL A 32 -3.96 1.25 3.67
N TYR A 33 -4.41 2.48 3.75
CA TYR A 33 -3.54 3.57 4.17
C TYR A 33 -3.04 3.33 5.61
N SER A 34 -3.94 2.96 6.51
CA SER A 34 -3.56 2.71 7.89
C SER A 34 -2.56 1.57 7.99
N ALA A 35 -2.77 0.52 7.21
CA ALA A 35 -1.86 -0.61 7.21
C ALA A 35 -0.48 -0.20 6.69
N LEU A 36 -0.44 0.61 5.64
CA LEU A 36 0.84 1.07 5.10
C LEU A 36 1.54 1.99 6.07
N TYR A 37 0.77 2.85 6.74
CA TYR A 37 1.37 3.77 7.69
C TYR A 37 2.05 2.98 8.82
N ALA A 38 1.44 1.87 9.22
CA ALA A 38 2.04 1.02 10.24
C ALA A 38 3.32 0.34 9.77
N LEU A 39 3.47 0.16 8.46
CA LEU A 39 4.67 -0.45 7.90
C LEU A 39 5.76 0.58 7.59
N GLN A 40 5.40 1.86 7.62
CA GLN A 40 6.34 2.91 7.30
C GLN A 40 7.41 3.06 8.37
N HIS A 41 8.67 3.15 7.98
CA HIS A 41 9.70 3.53 8.93
C HIS A 41 10.85 4.16 8.18
N ARG A 42 11.86 4.54 8.95
CA ARG A 42 12.97 5.24 8.44
C ARG A 42 13.55 4.56 7.26
N GLY A 43 13.87 5.24 6.25
CA GLY A 43 14.46 4.69 5.05
C GLY A 43 13.44 4.29 3.98
N GLN A 44 12.16 4.41 4.27
CA GLN A 44 11.14 4.09 3.30
C GLN A 44 11.23 5.09 2.14
N GLU A 45 11.24 4.60 0.92
CA GLU A 45 11.54 5.38 -0.25
C GLU A 45 10.33 5.64 -1.15
N SER A 46 9.44 4.71 -1.26
CA SER A 46 8.26 4.88 -2.10
C SER A 46 7.11 4.06 -1.56
N CYS A 47 5.92 4.34 -2.01
CA CYS A 47 4.76 3.59 -1.61
C CYS A 47 3.67 3.71 -2.67
N GLY A 48 2.72 2.80 -2.62
CA GLY A 48 1.63 2.79 -3.56
C GLY A 48 0.43 2.05 -3.03
N ILE A 49 -0.74 2.41 -3.55
CA ILE A 49 -2.00 1.78 -3.23
C ILE A 49 -2.69 1.49 -4.55
N ALA A 50 -3.25 0.31 -4.69
CA ALA A 50 -4.05 -0.06 -5.85
C ALA A 50 -5.39 -0.60 -5.37
N LEU A 51 -6.45 -0.20 -6.02
CA LEU A 51 -7.81 -0.57 -5.65
C LEU A 51 -8.50 -1.22 -6.82
N ASN A 52 -9.32 -2.21 -6.54
CA ASN A 52 -10.07 -2.90 -7.58
C ASN A 52 -11.55 -2.62 -7.40
N VAL A 53 -12.14 -1.98 -8.40
CA VAL A 53 -13.56 -1.70 -8.40
C VAL A 53 -14.14 -2.39 -9.63
N ASP A 54 -14.88 -3.47 -9.41
CA ASP A 54 -15.52 -4.21 -10.50
C ASP A 54 -14.54 -4.60 -11.61
N GLY A 55 -13.37 -5.04 -11.20
CA GLY A 55 -12.37 -5.50 -12.17
C GLY A 55 -11.48 -4.40 -12.73
N VAL A 56 -11.76 -3.16 -12.39
CA VAL A 56 -10.93 -2.05 -12.87
C VAL A 56 -9.94 -1.65 -11.78
N LEU A 57 -8.68 -1.67 -12.12
CA LEU A 57 -7.64 -1.29 -11.17
C LEU A 57 -7.33 0.19 -11.28
N THR A 58 -7.32 0.84 -10.15
CA THR A 58 -6.97 2.25 -10.06
C THR A 58 -6.01 2.41 -8.90
N GLY A 59 -4.98 3.17 -9.07
CA GLY A 59 -4.03 3.32 -7.99
C GLY A 59 -3.21 4.58 -8.09
N TYR A 60 -2.35 4.74 -7.11
CA TYR A 60 -1.47 5.89 -7.05
C TYR A 60 -0.20 5.46 -6.32
N ARG A 61 0.92 5.88 -6.83
CA ARG A 61 2.19 5.61 -6.17
C ARG A 61 3.16 6.74 -6.44
N ASP A 62 4.08 6.93 -5.54
CA ASP A 62 5.07 7.98 -5.71
C ASP A 62 6.22 7.73 -4.73
N LEU A 63 7.24 8.51 -4.88
CA LEU A 63 8.38 8.49 -3.98
C LEU A 63 8.02 9.28 -2.74
N GLY A 64 8.46 8.82 -1.60
CA GLY A 64 8.24 9.51 -0.34
C GLY A 64 7.60 8.61 0.70
N LEU A 65 7.43 9.15 1.87
CA LEU A 65 6.80 8.43 2.97
C LEU A 65 5.29 8.31 2.74
N VAL A 66 4.70 7.31 3.31
CA VAL A 66 3.27 7.08 3.18
C VAL A 66 2.47 8.35 3.49
N SER A 67 2.82 9.03 4.58
CA SER A 67 2.11 10.23 4.98
C SER A 67 2.36 11.41 4.05
N GLU A 68 3.47 11.39 3.33
CA GLU A 68 3.76 12.46 2.39
C GLU A 68 3.09 12.24 1.04
N VAL A 69 3.05 10.99 0.61
CA VAL A 69 2.49 10.64 -0.70
C VAL A 69 0.97 10.66 -0.65
N PHE A 70 0.40 10.07 0.39
CA PHE A 70 -1.05 9.95 0.49
C PHE A 70 -1.62 11.06 1.34
N THR A 71 -1.63 12.26 0.78
CA THR A 71 -2.24 13.41 1.42
C THR A 71 -3.75 13.22 1.44
N PRO A 72 -4.47 13.97 2.26
CA PRO A 72 -5.93 13.88 2.28
C PRO A 72 -6.54 14.03 0.89
N ARG A 73 -5.96 14.88 0.06
CA ARG A 73 -6.46 15.09 -1.28
C ARG A 73 -6.29 13.86 -2.14
N VAL A 74 -5.12 13.24 -2.11
CA VAL A 74 -4.86 12.05 -2.89
C VAL A 74 -5.77 10.93 -2.43
N LEU A 75 -5.92 10.76 -1.11
CA LEU A 75 -6.78 9.72 -0.58
C LEU A 75 -8.23 9.92 -1.00
N ALA A 76 -8.68 11.16 -1.04
CA ALA A 76 -10.05 11.46 -1.43
C ALA A 76 -10.31 11.18 -2.91
N ASP A 77 -9.26 11.27 -3.72
CA ASP A 77 -9.41 11.04 -5.14
C ASP A 77 -9.42 9.57 -5.53
N LEU A 78 -9.07 8.69 -4.60
CA LEU A 78 -9.08 7.25 -4.90
C LEU A 78 -10.49 6.70 -4.77
N PRO A 79 -10.81 5.62 -5.50
CA PRO A 79 -12.15 5.02 -5.41
C PRO A 79 -12.46 4.60 -3.98
N GLN A 80 -13.59 5.04 -3.45
CA GLN A 80 -13.95 4.77 -2.08
C GLN A 80 -14.77 3.50 -1.90
N ASN A 81 -15.20 2.90 -3.00
CA ASN A 81 -16.09 1.75 -2.95
C ASN A 81 -15.45 0.45 -3.39
N ALA A 82 -14.15 0.36 -3.33
CA ALA A 82 -13.47 -0.87 -3.71
C ALA A 82 -13.69 -1.95 -2.68
N LYS A 83 -13.70 -3.19 -3.11
CA LYS A 83 -13.80 -4.33 -2.21
C LYS A 83 -12.45 -5.00 -2.01
N MET A 84 -11.46 -4.60 -2.78
CA MET A 84 -10.14 -5.17 -2.68
C MET A 84 -9.12 -4.08 -2.86
N ALA A 85 -8.08 -4.11 -2.07
CA ALA A 85 -7.00 -3.14 -2.17
C ALA A 85 -5.68 -3.80 -1.85
N THR A 86 -4.62 -3.32 -2.49
CA THR A 86 -3.28 -3.74 -2.12
C THR A 86 -2.46 -2.48 -1.92
N GLY A 87 -1.45 -2.60 -1.11
CA GLY A 87 -0.54 -1.50 -0.90
C GLY A 87 0.86 -2.02 -0.73
N HIS A 88 1.83 -1.15 -0.96
CA HIS A 88 3.21 -1.53 -0.76
C HIS A 88 4.03 -0.33 -0.31
N VAL A 89 5.11 -0.61 0.40
CA VAL A 89 6.12 0.37 0.72
C VAL A 89 7.43 -0.25 0.32
N ARG A 90 8.34 0.56 -0.17
CA ARG A 90 9.64 0.10 -0.56
C ARG A 90 10.68 0.91 0.18
N TYR A 91 11.70 0.21 0.68
CA TYR A 91 12.78 0.87 1.40
C TYR A 91 14.00 0.93 0.52
N ALA A 92 14.79 1.95 0.69
CA ALA A 92 15.99 2.08 -0.09
C ALA A 92 16.92 0.93 0.23
N SER A 93 17.45 0.34 -0.81
CA SER A 93 18.38 -0.74 -0.64
C SER A 93 19.66 -0.16 -0.12
N SER A 94 20.23 -0.77 0.84
CA SER A 94 21.42 -0.22 1.38
C SER A 94 22.56 -0.55 0.48
N GLY A 95 22.29 -1.15 -0.48
CA GLY A 95 23.23 -1.35 -1.54
C GLY A 95 24.45 -1.61 -1.41
#